data_7732a4cd8dca63dc530f77bb618c747a
#
_entry.id   7732a4cd8dca63dc530f77bb618c747a
#
_cell.length_a   1.000
_cell.length_b   1.000
_cell.length_c   1.000
_cell.angle_alpha   90.00
_cell.angle_beta   90.00
_cell.angle_gamma   90.00
#
_symmetry.space_group_name_H-M   'P 1'
#
loop_
_entity.id
_entity.type
_entity.pdbx_description
1 polymer ?
#
loop_
_entity_poly.entity_id
_entity_poly.type
_entity_poly.pdbx_seq_one_letter_code
_entity_poly.pdbx_strand_id
1 'polypeptide(L)'
;MHRRGTISPRSLAGVPALGELLVAAVMVVGVAGVVVPVLPGLFLVWAAGIGWVWLDGGGPTRIVVGVLLTVLFVVGTVAKYVLPARSATGAGAPRSTLLLGAAGGLAGFFLIPVVGVVVGGVGAVYLAELVRLQHPGAAWRSTWAVLRAVGIGMLIELATAVLMLGTWTVGVLVT
;
A
#
# COMPACT_ATOMS: atom_id res chain seq x y z
N MET A 1 -18.99 -49.60 -27.64
CA MET A 1 -17.94 -48.70 -28.14
C MET A 1 -18.05 -47.35 -27.39
N HIS A 2 -17.29 -47.20 -26.28
CA HIS A 2 -17.28 -46.01 -25.46
C HIS A 2 -16.11 -45.12 -25.92
N ARG A 3 -16.39 -44.05 -26.65
CA ARG A 3 -15.40 -42.99 -26.94
C ARG A 3 -15.12 -42.25 -25.62
N ARG A 4 -13.99 -42.59 -24.99
CA ARG A 4 -13.40 -41.73 -23.96
C ARG A 4 -12.92 -40.47 -24.65
N GLY A 5 -13.64 -39.35 -24.43
CA GLY A 5 -13.18 -38.01 -24.82
C GLY A 5 -11.90 -37.70 -24.08
N THR A 6 -10.75 -37.78 -24.75
CA THR A 6 -9.49 -37.29 -24.24
C THR A 6 -9.59 -35.76 -24.19
N ILE A 7 -9.68 -35.22 -22.98
CA ILE A 7 -9.57 -33.79 -22.73
C ILE A 7 -8.16 -33.39 -23.16
N SER A 8 -8.10 -32.48 -24.16
CA SER A 8 -6.83 -32.01 -24.71
C SER A 8 -6.02 -31.30 -23.62
N PRO A 9 -4.69 -31.60 -23.46
CA PRO A 9 -3.83 -30.91 -22.47
C PRO A 9 -3.77 -29.38 -22.65
N ARG A 10 -4.15 -28.87 -23.82
CA ARG A 10 -4.19 -27.43 -24.12
C ARG A 10 -5.29 -26.65 -23.38
N SER A 11 -6.37 -27.30 -22.90
CA SER A 11 -7.43 -26.61 -22.19
C SER A 11 -7.07 -26.29 -20.72
N LEU A 12 -6.08 -26.97 -20.16
CA LEU A 12 -5.64 -26.77 -18.78
C LEU A 12 -4.51 -25.74 -18.64
N ALA A 13 -3.80 -25.43 -19.72
CA ALA A 13 -2.69 -24.46 -19.72
C ALA A 13 -3.15 -22.98 -19.60
N GLY A 14 -4.41 -22.69 -19.86
CA GLY A 14 -4.94 -21.31 -19.82
C GLY A 14 -5.43 -20.87 -18.42
N VAL A 15 -5.75 -21.82 -17.54
CA VAL A 15 -6.34 -21.49 -16.23
C VAL A 15 -5.30 -20.96 -15.23
N PRO A 16 -4.10 -21.57 -15.10
CA PRO A 16 -3.05 -21.04 -14.24
C PRO A 16 -2.59 -19.64 -14.71
N ALA A 17 -2.40 -19.44 -16.03
CA ALA A 17 -2.01 -18.15 -16.59
C ALA A 17 -3.05 -17.05 -16.31
N LEU A 18 -4.35 -17.34 -16.34
CA LEU A 18 -5.41 -16.39 -16.00
C LEU A 18 -5.37 -16.03 -14.50
N GLY A 19 -5.15 -17.02 -13.63
CA GLY A 19 -5.01 -16.79 -12.19
C GLY A 19 -3.82 -15.87 -11.86
N GLU A 20 -2.68 -16.12 -12.48
CA GLU A 20 -1.48 -15.28 -12.31
C GLU A 20 -1.68 -13.86 -12.86
N LEU A 21 -2.36 -13.70 -13.98
CA LEU A 21 -2.71 -12.38 -14.53
C LEU A 21 -3.64 -11.61 -13.59
N LEU A 22 -4.61 -12.27 -12.97
CA LEU A 22 -5.49 -11.64 -11.99
C LEU A 22 -4.72 -11.21 -10.75
N VAL A 23 -3.84 -12.06 -10.23
CA VAL A 23 -2.96 -11.71 -9.09
C VAL A 23 -2.07 -10.52 -9.45
N ALA A 24 -1.42 -10.54 -10.63
CA ALA A 24 -0.62 -9.42 -11.12
C ALA A 24 -1.42 -8.12 -11.20
N ALA A 25 -2.63 -8.17 -11.77
CA ALA A 25 -3.51 -7.01 -11.87
C ALA A 25 -3.88 -6.44 -10.49
N VAL A 26 -4.25 -7.30 -9.53
CA VAL A 26 -4.56 -6.86 -8.16
C VAL A 26 -3.32 -6.29 -7.47
N MET A 27 -2.14 -6.88 -7.65
CA MET A 27 -0.89 -6.36 -7.09
C MET A 27 -0.54 -4.99 -7.67
N VAL A 28 -0.67 -4.80 -8.99
CA VAL A 28 -0.45 -3.50 -9.64
C VAL A 28 -1.44 -2.45 -9.13
N VAL A 29 -2.72 -2.80 -9.01
CA VAL A 29 -3.73 -1.92 -8.39
C VAL A 29 -3.36 -1.61 -6.94
N GLY A 30 -2.86 -2.59 -6.18
CA GLY A 30 -2.37 -2.39 -4.83
C GLY A 30 -1.20 -1.40 -4.75
N VAL A 31 -0.20 -1.55 -5.64
CA VAL A 31 0.93 -0.60 -5.75
C VAL A 31 0.44 0.81 -6.10
N ALA A 32 -0.47 0.94 -7.07
CA ALA A 32 -1.09 2.23 -7.39
C ALA A 32 -1.90 2.79 -6.22
N GLY A 33 -2.57 1.92 -5.46
CA GLY A 33 -3.34 2.26 -4.26
C GLY A 33 -2.51 2.82 -3.10
N VAL A 34 -1.21 2.50 -3.04
CA VAL A 34 -0.28 3.12 -2.07
C VAL A 34 -0.16 4.62 -2.31
N VAL A 35 -0.19 5.06 -3.57
CA VAL A 35 -0.09 6.47 -3.93
C VAL A 35 -1.40 7.22 -3.63
N VAL A 36 -2.52 6.50 -3.68
CA VAL A 36 -3.85 7.04 -3.36
C VAL A 36 -4.21 6.60 -1.92
N PRO A 37 -4.11 7.47 -0.90
CA PRO A 37 -4.17 7.10 0.51
C PRO A 37 -5.54 6.58 1.00
N VAL A 38 -6.45 6.29 0.10
CA VAL A 38 -7.80 5.75 0.38
C VAL A 38 -7.82 4.22 0.38
N LEU A 39 -6.90 3.58 -0.35
CA LEU A 39 -6.85 2.12 -0.47
C LEU A 39 -5.71 1.56 0.39
N PRO A 40 -5.93 0.45 1.10
CA PRO A 40 -4.86 -0.23 1.84
C PRO A 40 -3.93 -0.98 0.87
N GLY A 41 -3.14 -0.21 0.06
CA GLY A 41 -2.38 -0.71 -1.08
C GLY A 41 -1.44 -1.86 -0.74
N LEU A 42 -0.66 -1.72 0.34
CA LEU A 42 0.27 -2.76 0.78
C LEU A 42 -0.46 -4.05 1.19
N PHE A 43 -1.65 -3.92 1.81
CA PHE A 43 -2.46 -5.07 2.17
C PHE A 43 -3.00 -5.80 0.93
N LEU A 44 -3.41 -5.06 -0.12
CA LEU A 44 -3.88 -5.65 -1.37
C LEU A 44 -2.76 -6.43 -2.07
N VAL A 45 -1.54 -5.89 -2.11
CA VAL A 45 -0.37 -6.58 -2.67
C VAL A 45 -0.09 -7.86 -1.89
N TRP A 46 -0.11 -7.81 -0.57
CA TRP A 46 0.10 -8.97 0.28
C TRP A 46 -0.99 -10.02 0.10
N ALA A 47 -2.26 -9.62 0.16
CA ALA A 47 -3.39 -10.54 0.06
C ALA A 47 -3.43 -11.24 -1.31
N ALA A 48 -3.15 -10.52 -2.40
CA ALA A 48 -3.04 -11.09 -3.73
C ALA A 48 -1.90 -12.11 -3.83
N GLY A 49 -0.72 -11.79 -3.27
CA GLY A 49 0.41 -12.71 -3.24
C GLY A 49 0.16 -13.95 -2.40
N ILE A 50 -0.50 -13.83 -1.25
CA ILE A 50 -0.91 -14.98 -0.43
C ILE A 50 -1.97 -15.81 -1.16
N GLY A 51 -2.93 -15.17 -1.84
CA GLY A 51 -3.92 -15.87 -2.68
C GLY A 51 -3.23 -16.74 -3.74
N TRP A 52 -2.17 -16.22 -4.38
CA TRP A 52 -1.40 -16.97 -5.36
C TRP A 52 -0.74 -18.23 -4.78
N VAL A 53 -0.30 -18.23 -3.51
CA VAL A 53 0.29 -19.40 -2.86
C VAL A 53 -0.68 -20.58 -2.85
N TRP A 54 -1.98 -20.31 -2.73
CA TRP A 54 -3.03 -21.32 -2.67
C TRP A 54 -3.56 -21.75 -4.05
N LEU A 55 -3.23 -21.01 -5.12
CA LEU A 55 -3.56 -21.42 -6.47
C LEU A 55 -2.77 -22.69 -6.84
N ASP A 56 -3.40 -23.60 -7.53
CA ASP A 56 -2.81 -24.85 -8.04
C ASP A 56 -2.21 -25.78 -6.98
N GLY A 57 -2.74 -25.74 -5.75
CA GLY A 57 -2.39 -26.70 -4.68
C GLY A 57 -1.10 -26.41 -3.92
N GLY A 58 -0.44 -25.27 -4.18
CA GLY A 58 0.78 -24.85 -3.48
C GLY A 58 2.00 -25.72 -3.82
N GLY A 59 3.16 -25.23 -3.45
CA GLY A 59 4.43 -25.94 -3.61
C GLY A 59 5.46 -25.35 -2.67
N PRO A 60 6.60 -26.01 -2.40
CA PRO A 60 7.60 -25.48 -1.47
C PRO A 60 8.10 -24.10 -1.87
N THR A 61 8.31 -23.83 -3.15
CA THR A 61 8.71 -22.51 -3.66
C THR A 61 7.65 -21.44 -3.39
N ARG A 62 6.37 -21.75 -3.64
CA ARG A 62 5.25 -20.82 -3.38
C ARG A 62 5.12 -20.49 -1.89
N ILE A 63 5.29 -21.48 -1.02
CA ILE A 63 5.27 -21.26 0.44
C ILE A 63 6.40 -20.33 0.86
N VAL A 64 7.62 -20.54 0.34
CA VAL A 64 8.77 -19.66 0.63
C VAL A 64 8.47 -18.23 0.19
N VAL A 65 7.93 -18.03 -1.02
CA VAL A 65 7.53 -16.71 -1.51
C VAL A 65 6.46 -16.09 -0.60
N GLY A 66 5.45 -16.86 -0.19
CA GLY A 66 4.40 -16.38 0.73
C GLY A 66 4.96 -15.92 2.08
N VAL A 67 5.93 -16.65 2.63
CA VAL A 67 6.63 -16.27 3.86
C VAL A 67 7.41 -14.96 3.65
N LEU A 68 8.16 -14.84 2.55
CA LEU A 68 8.89 -13.62 2.21
C LEU A 68 7.94 -12.40 2.05
N LEU A 69 6.82 -12.58 1.35
CA LEU A 69 5.80 -11.54 1.21
C LEU A 69 5.23 -11.11 2.57
N THR A 70 5.00 -12.07 3.46
CA THR A 70 4.49 -11.77 4.81
C THR A 70 5.53 -11.03 5.65
N VAL A 71 6.80 -11.44 5.59
CA VAL A 71 7.89 -10.73 6.27
C VAL A 71 8.01 -9.30 5.75
N LEU A 72 8.03 -9.11 4.42
CA LEU A 72 8.08 -7.78 3.80
C LEU A 72 6.88 -6.92 4.22
N PHE A 73 5.67 -7.50 4.24
CA PHE A 73 4.46 -6.79 4.67
C PHE A 73 4.57 -6.32 6.13
N VAL A 74 5.00 -7.18 7.04
CA VAL A 74 5.15 -6.85 8.46
C VAL A 74 6.25 -5.79 8.65
N VAL A 75 7.42 -6.01 8.06
CA VAL A 75 8.56 -5.08 8.16
C VAL A 75 8.19 -3.71 7.56
N GLY A 76 7.59 -3.68 6.37
CA GLY A 76 7.15 -2.44 5.72
C GLY A 76 6.10 -1.69 6.52
N THR A 77 5.12 -2.42 7.08
CA THR A 77 4.09 -1.83 7.93
C THR A 77 4.69 -1.23 9.20
N VAL A 78 5.58 -1.94 9.88
CA VAL A 78 6.27 -1.42 11.08
C VAL A 78 7.14 -0.22 10.72
N ALA A 79 7.94 -0.32 9.65
CA ALA A 79 8.82 0.76 9.21
C ALA A 79 8.04 2.04 8.84
N LYS A 80 6.89 1.91 8.19
CA LYS A 80 5.99 3.02 7.83
C LYS A 80 5.56 3.86 9.04
N TYR A 81 5.42 3.25 10.21
CA TYR A 81 5.01 3.96 11.43
C TYR A 81 6.20 4.38 12.30
N VAL A 82 7.22 3.54 12.41
CA VAL A 82 8.36 3.78 13.31
C VAL A 82 9.31 4.84 12.77
N LEU A 83 9.64 4.81 11.47
CA LEU A 83 10.60 5.76 10.91
C LEU A 83 10.08 7.21 10.92
N PRO A 84 8.85 7.49 10.46
CA PRO A 84 8.30 8.84 10.56
C PRO A 84 8.12 9.33 12.00
N ALA A 85 7.73 8.42 12.92
CA ALA A 85 7.56 8.78 14.32
C ALA A 85 8.87 9.26 14.96
N ARG A 86 10.00 8.63 14.64
CA ARG A 86 11.34 9.06 15.09
C ARG A 86 11.74 10.43 14.53
N SER A 87 11.30 10.74 13.30
CA SER A 87 11.57 12.04 12.66
C SER A 87 10.63 13.14 13.16
N ALA A 88 9.39 12.79 13.57
CA ALA A 88 8.37 13.71 14.03
C ALA A 88 8.52 14.15 15.49
N THR A 89 9.34 13.47 16.31
CA THR A 89 9.62 13.87 17.69
C THR A 89 10.23 15.26 17.81
N GLY A 90 10.78 15.82 16.72
CA GLY A 90 11.24 17.22 16.63
C GLY A 90 10.16 18.23 16.18
N ALA A 91 9.04 17.80 15.64
CA ALA A 91 8.03 18.68 15.03
C ALA A 91 6.85 18.99 15.97
N GLY A 92 6.63 18.20 17.01
CA GLY A 92 5.67 18.49 18.09
C GLY A 92 4.20 18.62 17.69
N ALA A 93 3.79 18.17 16.50
CA ALA A 93 2.39 18.20 16.10
C ALA A 93 1.59 17.18 16.93
N PRO A 94 0.52 17.58 17.64
CA PRO A 94 -0.26 16.70 18.46
C PRO A 94 -1.11 15.74 17.59
N ARG A 95 -1.55 14.63 18.19
CA ARG A 95 -2.41 13.65 17.51
C ARG A 95 -3.71 14.26 16.97
N SER A 96 -4.24 15.28 17.65
CA SER A 96 -5.42 16.01 17.21
C SER A 96 -5.21 16.69 15.84
N THR A 97 -4.04 17.28 15.60
CA THR A 97 -3.70 17.87 14.29
C THR A 97 -3.67 16.81 13.18
N LEU A 98 -3.13 15.61 13.48
CA LEU A 98 -3.11 14.50 12.51
C LEU A 98 -4.53 13.99 12.20
N LEU A 99 -5.38 13.89 13.22
CA LEU A 99 -6.79 13.49 13.04
C LEU A 99 -7.56 14.53 12.22
N LEU A 100 -7.35 15.83 12.47
CA LEU A 100 -7.96 16.91 11.70
C LEU A 100 -7.46 16.89 10.25
N GLY A 101 -6.17 16.61 10.03
CA GLY A 101 -5.61 16.41 8.71
C GLY A 101 -6.24 15.23 7.96
N ALA A 102 -6.43 14.10 8.64
CA ALA A 102 -7.10 12.93 8.08
C ALA A 102 -8.58 13.22 7.73
N ALA A 103 -9.30 13.89 8.63
CA ALA A 103 -10.69 14.29 8.40
C ALA A 103 -10.80 15.29 7.25
N GLY A 104 -9.90 16.30 7.19
CA GLY A 104 -9.85 17.26 6.09
C GLY A 104 -9.49 16.61 4.76
N GLY A 105 -8.57 15.66 4.74
CA GLY A 105 -8.25 14.86 3.56
C GLY A 105 -9.44 14.03 3.07
N LEU A 106 -10.14 13.36 4.00
CA LEU A 106 -11.34 12.59 3.68
C LEU A 106 -12.47 13.47 3.12
N ALA A 107 -12.73 14.61 3.76
CA ALA A 107 -13.72 15.58 3.27
C ALA A 107 -13.32 16.12 1.88
N GLY A 108 -12.05 16.44 1.67
CA GLY A 108 -11.52 16.88 0.38
C GLY A 108 -11.66 15.82 -0.70
N PHE A 109 -11.50 14.54 -0.39
CA PHE A 109 -11.69 13.43 -1.32
C PHE A 109 -13.11 13.41 -1.90
N PHE A 110 -14.13 13.66 -1.09
CA PHE A 110 -15.52 13.71 -1.58
C PHE A 110 -15.80 14.92 -2.46
N LEU A 111 -15.01 16.00 -2.36
CA LEU A 111 -15.14 17.18 -3.22
C LEU A 111 -14.41 16.99 -4.54
N ILE A 112 -13.14 16.60 -4.48
CA ILE A 112 -12.28 16.34 -5.65
C ILE A 112 -11.41 15.14 -5.34
N PRO A 113 -11.68 13.97 -5.91
CA PRO A 113 -10.86 12.78 -5.68
C PRO A 113 -9.36 13.06 -5.94
N VAL A 114 -8.49 12.50 -5.11
CA VAL A 114 -7.03 12.61 -5.15
C VAL A 114 -6.52 14.02 -4.79
N VAL A 115 -6.84 15.04 -5.58
CA VAL A 115 -6.40 16.44 -5.33
C VAL A 115 -6.98 16.97 -4.02
N GLY A 116 -8.26 16.70 -3.78
CA GLY A 116 -8.94 17.12 -2.56
C GLY A 116 -8.38 16.47 -1.29
N VAL A 117 -7.89 15.23 -1.35
CA VAL A 117 -7.20 14.61 -0.21
C VAL A 117 -5.97 15.43 0.19
N VAL A 118 -5.16 15.82 -0.79
CA VAL A 118 -3.95 16.59 -0.53
C VAL A 118 -4.29 18.00 -0.04
N VAL A 119 -5.12 18.71 -0.77
CA VAL A 119 -5.49 20.11 -0.43
C VAL A 119 -6.24 20.17 0.89
N GLY A 120 -7.23 19.29 1.09
CA GLY A 120 -8.02 19.22 2.32
C GLY A 120 -7.19 18.78 3.52
N GLY A 121 -6.34 17.78 3.35
CA GLY A 121 -5.45 17.29 4.41
C GLY A 121 -4.41 18.33 4.83
N VAL A 122 -3.71 18.92 3.86
CA VAL A 122 -2.70 19.98 4.12
C VAL A 122 -3.35 21.21 4.72
N GLY A 123 -4.49 21.64 4.16
CA GLY A 123 -5.23 22.81 4.66
C GLY A 123 -5.71 22.62 6.08
N ALA A 124 -6.26 21.45 6.41
CA ALA A 124 -6.74 21.14 7.76
C ALA A 124 -5.59 21.09 8.77
N VAL A 125 -4.44 20.46 8.42
CA VAL A 125 -3.24 20.47 9.28
C VAL A 125 -2.75 21.89 9.49
N TYR A 126 -2.64 22.68 8.43
CA TYR A 126 -2.18 24.07 8.55
C TYR A 126 -3.11 24.92 9.43
N LEU A 127 -4.41 24.82 9.23
CA LEU A 127 -5.38 25.55 10.04
C LEU A 127 -5.35 25.12 11.50
N ALA A 128 -5.26 23.82 11.78
CA ALA A 128 -5.14 23.30 13.13
C ALA A 128 -3.87 23.84 13.83
N GLU A 129 -2.73 23.81 13.14
CA GLU A 129 -1.47 24.33 13.66
C GLU A 129 -1.48 25.87 13.79
N LEU A 130 -2.16 26.57 12.89
CA LEU A 130 -2.31 28.03 12.97
C LEU A 130 -3.12 28.44 14.20
N VAL A 131 -4.22 27.74 14.47
CA VAL A 131 -5.03 27.97 15.68
C VAL A 131 -4.23 27.64 16.95
N ARG A 132 -3.43 26.55 16.92
CA ARG A 132 -2.62 26.12 18.07
C ARG A 132 -1.44 27.05 18.36
N LEU A 133 -0.70 27.43 17.32
CA LEU A 133 0.57 28.15 17.47
C LEU A 133 0.41 29.67 17.38
N GLN A 134 -0.73 30.17 16.89
CA GLN A 134 -1.06 31.58 16.73
C GLN A 134 -0.02 32.39 15.93
N HIS A 135 0.82 31.68 15.15
CA HIS A 135 1.89 32.29 14.35
C HIS A 135 2.02 31.60 12.99
N PRO A 136 1.76 32.26 11.86
CA PRO A 136 1.73 31.63 10.53
C PRO A 136 3.01 30.92 10.14
N GLY A 137 4.17 31.49 10.43
CA GLY A 137 5.46 30.87 10.11
C GLY A 137 5.76 29.61 10.92
N ALA A 138 5.31 29.55 12.19
CA ALA A 138 5.43 28.36 13.02
C ALA A 138 4.45 27.27 12.55
N ALA A 139 3.22 27.64 12.24
CA ALA A 139 2.20 26.74 11.68
C ALA A 139 2.68 26.09 10.39
N TRP A 140 3.25 26.85 9.47
CA TRP A 140 3.78 26.33 8.22
C TRP A 140 4.93 25.34 8.43
N ARG A 141 5.88 25.66 9.31
CA ARG A 141 6.98 24.73 9.65
C ARG A 141 6.49 23.42 10.23
N SER A 142 5.49 23.47 11.13
CA SER A 142 4.87 22.28 11.71
C SER A 142 4.14 21.46 10.64
N THR A 143 3.35 22.11 9.79
CA THR A 143 2.65 21.47 8.66
C THR A 143 3.63 20.78 7.72
N TRP A 144 4.73 21.44 7.37
CA TRP A 144 5.76 20.87 6.51
C TRP A 144 6.42 19.62 7.13
N ALA A 145 6.65 19.63 8.43
CA ALA A 145 7.19 18.47 9.13
C ALA A 145 6.21 17.29 9.12
N VAL A 146 4.91 17.53 9.29
CA VAL A 146 3.86 16.50 9.14
C VAL A 146 3.85 15.95 7.71
N LEU A 147 3.88 16.81 6.71
CA LEU A 147 3.92 16.43 5.30
C LEU A 147 5.14 15.55 4.96
N ARG A 148 6.32 15.92 5.47
CA ARG A 148 7.53 15.10 5.31
C ARG A 148 7.36 13.72 5.96
N ALA A 149 6.82 13.65 7.15
CA ALA A 149 6.60 12.38 7.85
C ALA A 149 5.64 11.47 7.08
N VAL A 150 4.53 12.02 6.59
CA VAL A 150 3.56 11.29 5.75
C VAL A 150 4.22 10.84 4.44
N GLY A 151 4.96 11.73 3.76
CA GLY A 151 5.66 11.41 2.51
C GLY A 151 6.70 10.30 2.69
N ILE A 152 7.48 10.31 3.77
CA ILE A 152 8.42 9.23 4.09
C ILE A 152 7.67 7.91 4.30
N GLY A 153 6.55 7.93 5.03
CA GLY A 153 5.71 6.75 5.21
C GLY A 153 5.21 6.16 3.89
N MET A 154 4.75 7.03 2.98
CA MET A 154 4.31 6.62 1.63
C MET A 154 5.45 6.03 0.80
N LEU A 155 6.64 6.62 0.85
CA LEU A 155 7.82 6.10 0.14
C LEU A 155 8.24 4.72 0.64
N ILE A 156 8.21 4.49 1.96
CA ILE A 156 8.48 3.19 2.56
C ILE A 156 7.45 2.16 2.10
N GLU A 157 6.18 2.54 2.13
CA GLU A 157 5.08 1.67 1.69
C GLU A 157 5.21 1.31 0.21
N LEU A 158 5.50 2.30 -0.65
CA LEU A 158 5.70 2.09 -2.08
C LEU A 158 6.90 1.19 -2.36
N ALA A 159 8.03 1.45 -1.72
CA ALA A 159 9.24 0.62 -1.86
C ALA A 159 8.97 -0.83 -1.45
N THR A 160 8.25 -1.03 -0.33
CA THR A 160 7.87 -2.36 0.14
C THR A 160 6.92 -3.06 -0.84
N ALA A 161 5.92 -2.35 -1.36
CA ALA A 161 4.97 -2.90 -2.32
C ALA A 161 5.66 -3.32 -3.63
N VAL A 162 6.62 -2.52 -4.12
CA VAL A 162 7.44 -2.85 -5.31
C VAL A 162 8.34 -4.06 -5.05
N LEU A 163 8.97 -4.15 -3.87
CA LEU A 163 9.75 -5.32 -3.47
C LEU A 163 8.90 -6.60 -3.40
N MET A 164 7.68 -6.49 -2.87
CA MET A 164 6.74 -7.62 -2.83
C MET A 164 6.33 -8.06 -4.23
N LEU A 165 6.01 -7.13 -5.12
CA LEU A 165 5.67 -7.42 -6.52
C LEU A 165 6.86 -8.10 -7.22
N GLY A 166 8.08 -7.60 -7.02
CA GLY A 166 9.30 -8.22 -7.56
C GLY A 166 9.54 -9.63 -7.02
N THR A 167 9.36 -9.84 -5.71
CA THR A 167 9.50 -11.16 -5.07
C THR A 167 8.50 -12.16 -5.64
N TRP A 168 7.24 -11.74 -5.81
CA TRP A 168 6.20 -12.56 -6.44
C TRP A 168 6.53 -12.88 -7.89
N THR A 169 6.97 -11.88 -8.68
CA THR A 169 7.35 -12.07 -10.10
C THR A 169 8.47 -13.11 -10.23
N VAL A 170 9.50 -13.01 -9.39
CA VAL A 170 10.57 -14.03 -9.35
C VAL A 170 10.00 -15.40 -8.99
N GLY A 171 9.09 -15.47 -8.01
CA GLY A 171 8.41 -16.69 -7.64
C GLY A 171 7.67 -17.34 -8.80
N VAL A 172 6.92 -16.57 -9.58
CA VAL A 172 6.21 -17.06 -10.79
C VAL A 172 7.18 -17.58 -11.85
N LEU A 173 8.32 -16.92 -12.05
CA LEU A 173 9.30 -17.32 -13.07
C LEU A 173 10.05 -18.62 -12.71
N VAL A 174 10.07 -19.00 -11.43
CA VAL A 174 10.80 -20.18 -10.92
C VAL A 174 9.86 -21.38 -10.70
N THR A 175 8.55 -21.18 -10.72
CA THR A 175 7.53 -22.24 -10.53
C THR A 175 6.91 -22.67 -11.84
#